data_5f3377c51454bfa96db37758bd597bc2
#
_entry.id   5f3377c51454bfa96db37758bd597bc2
#
_cell.length_a   1.000
_cell.length_b   1.000
_cell.length_c   1.000
_cell.angle_alpha   90.00
_cell.angle_beta   90.00
_cell.angle_gamma   90.00
#
_symmetry.space_group_name_H-M   'P 1'
#
loop_
_entity.id
_entity.type
_entity.pdbx_description
1 polymer ?
#
loop_
_entity_poly.entity_id
_entity_poly.type
_entity_poly.pdbx_seq_one_letter_code
_entity_poly.pdbx_strand_id
1 'polypeptide(L)'
;MSFRTRPSTHRISTAPTGRAKCRKCKQCIPKGAVRLETCAFVRPNRRTVFVRCGGCVDAKMAAAVLSVYKVAERVPVDESVSECDVVRVRGLISKGR
;
A
#
# COMPACT_ATOMS: atom_id res chain seq x y z
N MET A 1 29.71 6.39 -8.75
CA MET A 1 29.04 6.38 -7.45
C MET A 1 27.71 5.69 -7.60
N SER A 2 27.56 4.57 -6.95
CA SER A 2 26.33 3.82 -7.05
C SER A 2 25.20 4.53 -6.29
N PHE A 3 24.14 4.75 -7.01
CA PHE A 3 22.94 5.37 -6.52
C PHE A 3 22.09 4.34 -5.76
N ARG A 4 21.93 4.51 -4.46
CA ARG A 4 21.06 3.65 -3.69
C ARG A 4 19.68 4.27 -3.58
N THR A 5 18.73 3.73 -4.29
CA THR A 5 17.33 4.05 -4.05
C THR A 5 16.92 3.46 -2.70
N ARG A 6 16.23 4.27 -1.89
CA ARG A 6 15.64 3.77 -0.65
C ARG A 6 14.54 2.77 -0.99
N PRO A 7 14.37 1.70 -0.18
CA PRO A 7 13.27 0.78 -0.40
C PRO A 7 11.93 1.49 -0.28
N SER A 8 10.96 1.05 -1.08
CA SER A 8 9.61 1.59 -1.00
C SER A 8 8.99 1.26 0.36
N THR A 9 8.21 2.18 0.88
CA THR A 9 7.44 1.95 2.10
C THR A 9 5.96 1.78 1.76
N HIS A 10 5.25 1.04 2.58
CA HIS A 10 3.83 0.75 2.37
C HIS A 10 3.05 1.03 3.65
N ARG A 11 1.79 1.40 3.52
CA ARG A 11 0.93 1.66 4.66
C ARG A 11 -0.53 1.37 4.28
N ILE A 12 -1.26 0.79 5.22
CA ILE A 12 -2.71 0.58 5.09
C ILE A 12 -3.40 1.81 5.68
N SER A 13 -4.23 2.47 4.90
CA SER A 13 -4.93 3.68 5.33
C SER A 13 -6.32 3.76 4.72
N THR A 14 -7.08 4.78 5.08
CA THR A 14 -8.35 5.10 4.43
C THR A 14 -8.16 6.30 3.52
N ALA A 15 -8.95 6.37 2.46
CA ALA A 15 -8.89 7.50 1.53
C ALA A 15 -9.44 8.76 2.22
N PRO A 16 -8.65 9.84 2.34
CA PRO A 16 -9.12 11.09 2.94
C PRO A 16 -10.11 11.84 2.06
N THR A 17 -10.07 11.59 0.76
CA THR A 17 -10.98 12.19 -0.22
C THR A 17 -11.33 11.15 -1.27
N GLY A 18 -12.35 11.40 -2.09
CA GLY A 18 -12.70 10.51 -3.20
C GLY A 18 -11.93 10.79 -4.48
N ARG A 19 -10.83 11.54 -4.44
CA ARG A 19 -10.09 11.97 -5.64
C ARG A 19 -8.98 11.02 -6.07
N ALA A 20 -8.45 10.21 -5.16
CA ALA A 20 -7.37 9.28 -5.48
C ALA A 20 -7.88 8.14 -6.34
N LYS A 21 -7.09 7.74 -7.33
CA LYS A 21 -7.41 6.61 -8.21
C LYS A 21 -6.52 5.43 -7.92
N CYS A 22 -7.11 4.24 -7.90
CA CYS A 22 -6.36 3.00 -7.77
C CYS A 22 -5.40 2.84 -8.96
N ARG A 23 -4.15 2.57 -8.68
CA ARG A 23 -3.14 2.39 -9.73
C ARG A 23 -3.42 1.18 -10.62
N LYS A 24 -4.09 0.16 -10.08
CA LYS A 24 -4.37 -1.07 -10.83
C LYS A 24 -5.67 -1.00 -11.62
N CYS A 25 -6.79 -0.71 -10.97
CA CYS A 25 -8.10 -0.73 -11.61
C CYS A 25 -8.51 0.63 -12.22
N LYS A 26 -7.77 1.68 -11.94
CA LYS A 26 -8.01 3.04 -12.44
C LYS A 26 -9.30 3.70 -11.98
N GLN A 27 -10.00 3.07 -11.04
CA GLN A 27 -11.22 3.62 -10.47
C GLN A 27 -10.93 4.50 -9.26
N CYS A 28 -11.76 5.50 -9.04
CA CYS A 28 -11.64 6.36 -7.87
C CYS A 28 -11.86 5.56 -6.60
N ILE A 29 -11.03 5.81 -5.59
CA ILE A 29 -11.17 5.19 -4.27
C ILE A 29 -12.09 6.09 -3.45
N PRO A 30 -13.28 5.62 -3.04
CA PRO A 30 -14.22 6.45 -2.28
C PRO A 30 -13.61 6.92 -0.95
N LYS A 31 -14.02 8.10 -0.51
CA LYS A 31 -13.64 8.62 0.80
C LYS A 31 -13.99 7.62 1.90
N GLY A 32 -13.04 7.33 2.78
CA GLY A 32 -13.22 6.38 3.88
C GLY A 32 -12.97 4.92 3.51
N ALA A 33 -12.79 4.60 2.22
CA ALA A 33 -12.47 3.24 1.81
C ALA A 33 -11.02 2.90 2.16
N VAL A 34 -10.78 1.65 2.54
CA VAL A 34 -9.43 1.16 2.84
C VAL A 34 -8.59 1.13 1.57
N ARG A 35 -7.33 1.52 1.68
CA ARG A 35 -6.39 1.50 0.56
C ARG A 35 -4.99 1.12 1.04
N LEU A 36 -4.17 0.64 0.11
CA LEU A 36 -2.75 0.42 0.35
C LEU A 36 -1.97 1.57 -0.28
N GLU A 37 -1.26 2.34 0.53
CA GLU A 37 -0.38 3.40 0.05
C GLU A 37 1.03 2.85 -0.13
N THR A 38 1.67 3.18 -1.24
CA THR A 38 3.06 2.85 -1.51
C THR A 38 3.83 4.14 -1.78
N CYS A 39 4.86 4.38 -0.99
CA CYS A 39 5.77 5.50 -1.19
C CYS A 39 7.05 4.98 -1.83
N ALA A 40 7.27 5.30 -3.09
CA ALA A 40 8.45 4.88 -3.82
C ALA A 40 9.40 6.05 -4.01
N PHE A 41 10.69 5.79 -3.88
CA PHE A 41 11.73 6.81 -4.10
C PHE A 41 12.29 6.63 -5.50
N VAL A 42 11.92 7.52 -6.42
CA VAL A 42 12.36 7.49 -7.82
C VAL A 42 13.75 8.10 -7.96
N ARG A 43 14.06 9.08 -7.11
CA ARG A 43 15.35 9.77 -7.05
C ARG A 43 15.66 10.09 -5.58
N PRO A 44 16.92 10.46 -5.22
CA PRO A 44 17.28 10.72 -3.82
C PRO A 44 16.36 11.71 -3.11
N ASN A 45 15.92 12.75 -3.82
CA ASN A 45 15.10 13.82 -3.25
C ASN A 45 13.68 13.82 -3.78
N ARG A 46 13.25 12.73 -4.42
CA ARG A 46 11.91 12.67 -5.02
C ARG A 46 11.23 11.35 -4.68
N ARG A 47 10.11 11.46 -4.00
CA ARG A 47 9.24 10.32 -3.71
C ARG A 47 7.93 10.47 -4.47
N THR A 48 7.37 9.34 -4.86
CA THR A 48 6.06 9.27 -5.49
C THR A 48 5.18 8.35 -4.65
N VAL A 49 3.95 8.80 -4.38
CA VAL A 49 3.00 7.99 -3.62
C VAL A 49 1.98 7.40 -4.59
N PHE A 50 1.84 6.08 -4.54
CA PHE A 50 0.84 5.35 -5.29
C PHE A 50 -0.17 4.76 -4.33
N VAL A 51 -1.43 4.63 -4.76
CA VAL A 51 -2.48 4.02 -3.95
C VAL A 51 -3.18 2.93 -4.74
N ARG A 52 -3.59 1.87 -4.02
CA ARG A 52 -4.43 0.80 -4.56
C ARG A 52 -5.60 0.59 -3.63
N CYS A 53 -6.77 0.32 -4.18
CA CYS A 53 -7.92 -0.04 -3.35
C CYS A 53 -7.68 -1.40 -2.68
N GLY A 54 -8.38 -1.66 -1.57
CA GLY A 54 -8.17 -2.88 -0.79
C GLY A 54 -8.37 -4.17 -1.58
N GLY A 55 -9.18 -4.15 -2.64
CA GLY A 55 -9.40 -5.31 -3.48
C GLY A 55 -8.37 -5.52 -4.59
N CYS A 56 -7.46 -4.57 -4.79
CA CYS A 56 -6.46 -4.62 -5.86
C CYS A 56 -5.06 -5.00 -5.39
N VAL A 57 -4.95 -5.55 -4.19
CA VAL A 57 -3.68 -6.09 -3.68
C VAL A 57 -3.50 -7.50 -4.25
N ASP A 58 -2.79 -7.60 -5.36
CA ASP A 58 -2.52 -8.89 -6.00
C ASP A 58 -1.27 -9.55 -5.41
N ALA A 59 -0.96 -10.77 -5.88
CA ALA A 59 0.19 -11.52 -5.38
C ALA A 59 1.52 -10.78 -5.62
N LYS A 60 1.64 -10.09 -6.74
CA LYS A 60 2.85 -9.33 -7.08
C LYS A 60 3.05 -8.16 -6.11
N MET A 61 1.98 -7.43 -5.82
CA MET A 61 2.02 -6.32 -4.86
C MET A 61 2.27 -6.83 -3.45
N ALA A 62 1.62 -7.92 -3.07
CA ALA A 62 1.81 -8.55 -1.76
C ALA A 62 3.26 -9.01 -1.57
N ALA A 63 3.87 -9.61 -2.58
CA ALA A 63 5.28 -10.00 -2.54
C ALA A 63 6.20 -8.79 -2.35
N ALA A 64 5.89 -7.67 -3.02
CA ALA A 64 6.66 -6.43 -2.88
C ALA A 64 6.58 -5.88 -1.45
N VAL A 65 5.40 -5.90 -0.85
CA VAL A 65 5.21 -5.46 0.55
C VAL A 65 5.99 -6.36 1.51
N LEU A 66 5.87 -7.68 1.34
CA LEU A 66 6.56 -8.65 2.20
C LEU A 66 8.08 -8.58 2.07
N SER A 67 8.60 -8.14 0.93
CA SER A 67 10.04 -7.97 0.77
C SER A 67 10.58 -6.87 1.68
N VAL A 68 9.77 -5.90 2.05
CA VAL A 68 10.15 -4.79 2.94
C VAL A 68 9.86 -5.13 4.40
N TYR A 69 8.66 -5.61 4.72
CA TYR A 69 8.20 -5.81 6.11
C TYR A 69 8.33 -7.24 6.62
N LYS A 70 8.63 -8.19 5.75
CA LYS A 70 8.79 -9.63 6.04
C LYS A 70 7.48 -10.35 6.40
N VAL A 71 6.64 -9.74 7.23
CA VAL A 71 5.33 -10.28 7.60
C VAL A 71 4.26 -9.21 7.46
N ALA A 72 3.04 -9.62 7.16
CA ALA A 72 1.93 -8.68 6.94
C ALA A 72 1.59 -7.87 8.19
N GLU A 73 1.81 -8.44 9.38
CA GLU A 73 1.52 -7.79 10.66
C GLU A 73 2.40 -6.58 10.93
N ARG A 74 3.55 -6.47 10.27
CA ARG A 74 4.48 -5.34 10.45
C ARG A 74 4.15 -4.15 9.57
N VAL A 75 3.25 -4.31 8.60
CA VAL A 75 2.85 -3.20 7.73
C VAL A 75 2.15 -2.13 8.58
N PRO A 76 2.60 -0.87 8.53
CA PRO A 76 1.95 0.20 9.29
C PRO A 76 0.49 0.38 8.89
N VAL A 77 -0.35 0.66 9.88
CA VAL A 77 -1.79 0.86 9.68
C VAL A 77 -2.17 2.20 10.29
N ASP A 78 -2.91 3.01 9.53
CA ASP A 78 -3.44 4.26 10.03
C ASP A 78 -4.60 4.00 11.00
N GLU A 79 -4.73 4.85 12.00
CA GLU A 79 -5.78 4.74 13.03
C GLU A 79 -7.20 4.77 12.46
N SER A 80 -7.38 5.39 11.30
CA SER A 80 -8.68 5.50 10.65
C SER A 80 -9.20 4.19 10.07
N VAL A 81 -8.35 3.16 9.97
CA VAL A 81 -8.71 1.88 9.35
C VAL A 81 -9.41 0.98 10.37
N SER A 82 -10.57 0.43 10.00
CA SER A 82 -11.27 -0.51 10.88
C SER A 82 -10.51 -1.84 10.98
N GLU A 83 -10.70 -2.55 12.10
CA GLU A 83 -10.05 -3.83 12.33
C GLU A 83 -10.39 -4.85 11.26
N CYS A 84 -11.64 -4.88 10.81
CA CYS A 84 -12.06 -5.79 9.72
C CYS A 84 -11.31 -5.53 8.43
N ASP A 85 -11.10 -4.27 8.08
CA ASP A 85 -10.35 -3.91 6.87
C ASP A 85 -8.87 -4.25 7.02
N VAL A 86 -8.29 -4.05 8.20
CA VAL A 86 -6.90 -4.43 8.49
C VAL A 86 -6.70 -5.93 8.28
N VAL A 87 -7.56 -6.74 8.84
CA VAL A 87 -7.50 -8.20 8.71
C VAL A 87 -7.62 -8.61 7.24
N ARG A 88 -8.56 -8.01 6.51
CA ARG A 88 -8.79 -8.32 5.10
C ARG A 88 -7.56 -8.00 4.24
N VAL A 89 -6.99 -6.81 4.38
CA VAL A 89 -5.84 -6.39 3.59
C VAL A 89 -4.60 -7.18 3.98
N ARG A 90 -4.37 -7.41 5.26
CA ARG A 90 -3.24 -8.25 5.71
C ARG A 90 -3.35 -9.67 5.19
N GLY A 91 -4.56 -10.20 5.12
CA GLY A 91 -4.80 -11.52 4.53
C GLY A 91 -4.39 -11.58 3.06
N LEU A 92 -4.72 -10.54 2.29
CA LEU A 92 -4.31 -10.45 0.89
C LEU A 92 -2.79 -10.33 0.74
N ILE A 93 -2.13 -9.59 1.62
CA ILE A 93 -0.67 -9.46 1.63
C ILE A 93 -0.02 -10.81 1.95
N SER A 94 -0.55 -11.53 2.93
CA SER A 94 -0.02 -12.84 3.33
C SER A 94 -0.08 -13.87 2.21
N LYS A 95 -1.04 -13.75 1.30
CA LYS A 95 -1.17 -14.65 0.15
C LYS A 95 -0.07 -14.46 -0.90
N GLY A 96 0.73 -13.41 -0.79
CA GLY A 96 1.83 -13.13 -1.71
C GLY A 96 3.10 -13.91 -1.46
N ARG A 97 3.10 -14.83 -0.52
CA ARG A 97 4.24 -15.71 -0.26
C ARG A 97 4.42 -16.76 -1.33
#